data_7e587591c4f2830586d4dd05a7dfe0d5
#
_entry.id   7e587591c4f2830586d4dd05a7dfe0d5
#
_cell.length_a   1.000
_cell.length_b   1.000
_cell.length_c   1.000
_cell.angle_alpha   90.00
_cell.angle_beta   90.00
_cell.angle_gamma   90.00
#
_symmetry.space_group_name_H-M   'P 1'
#
loop_
_entity.id
_entity.type
_entity.pdbx_description
1 polymer ?
#
loop_
_entity_poly.entity_id
_entity_poly.type
_entity_poly.pdbx_seq_one_letter_code
_entity_poly.pdbx_strand_id
1 'polypeptide(L)'
;MLSKEQILELLQPLQEPQLGVSLTELEWFRDIMVKENHVALTIVTLENRPEDTTALSDAARNLLSQHGLKDVHIRVRAASEHDRESLNMGQPDNEPDRDEVLVKGHAAGLDGHELLSPDSGVRFIAVASGKGGVGKSTVTVNLAAALARQGKKVGLIDADIYGFSVPDMMGIEEYPVVEDGVIQPVERFGVKVMSMGFFIRENNPVIWRGPMLGRMLRQFFTDVQWGELDYILLDLPPGTGDVALDVHQMLPQSKEIIVTTPHATAAFVAARAGAMAIQTDHELLGVVENMAYYECGSCGEKDYVFGRGGGGRLAESLHTSLLAQIPLGTPDNHPSEPDFSPSVYKAESRIGAIYDEVARSIESKF
;
A
#
# COMPACT_ATOMS: atom_id res chain seq x y z
N MET A 1 -40.88 -0.03 -16.35
CA MET A 1 -39.85 0.24 -15.33
C MET A 1 -38.92 1.30 -15.94
N LEU A 2 -38.76 2.44 -15.27
CA LEU A 2 -37.89 3.50 -15.78
C LEU A 2 -36.42 3.05 -15.70
N SER A 3 -35.63 3.37 -16.71
CA SER A 3 -34.18 3.13 -16.70
C SER A 3 -33.45 4.24 -15.92
N LYS A 4 -32.18 4.01 -15.61
CA LYS A 4 -31.32 5.01 -14.95
C LYS A 4 -31.19 6.28 -15.81
N GLU A 5 -31.08 6.12 -17.11
CA GLU A 5 -31.02 7.22 -18.09
C GLU A 5 -32.29 8.05 -18.07
N GLN A 6 -33.45 7.41 -18.03
CA GLN A 6 -34.75 8.09 -17.94
C GLN A 6 -34.93 8.86 -16.63
N ILE A 7 -34.40 8.33 -15.51
CA ILE A 7 -34.40 9.06 -14.22
C ILE A 7 -33.51 10.32 -14.34
N LEU A 8 -32.33 10.21 -14.93
CA LEU A 8 -31.44 11.37 -15.15
C LEU A 8 -32.07 12.43 -16.05
N GLU A 9 -32.79 12.01 -17.08
CA GLU A 9 -33.50 12.91 -17.96
C GLU A 9 -34.62 13.68 -17.24
N LEU A 10 -35.35 13.02 -16.32
CA LEU A 10 -36.37 13.65 -15.50
C LEU A 10 -35.78 14.65 -14.48
N LEU A 11 -34.55 14.44 -14.04
CA LEU A 11 -33.85 15.28 -13.07
C LEU A 11 -33.01 16.39 -13.73
N GLN A 12 -32.95 16.44 -15.05
CA GLN A 12 -32.20 17.44 -15.83
C GLN A 12 -32.49 18.91 -15.44
N PRO A 13 -33.74 19.30 -15.07
CA PRO A 13 -34.03 20.66 -14.68
C PRO A 13 -33.40 21.10 -13.35
N LEU A 14 -32.86 20.19 -12.55
CA LEU A 14 -32.25 20.50 -11.26
C LEU A 14 -30.84 21.05 -11.44
N GLN A 15 -30.60 22.22 -10.85
CA GLN A 15 -29.34 22.93 -10.90
C GLN A 15 -28.68 22.97 -9.52
N GLU A 16 -27.36 23.00 -9.49
CA GLU A 16 -26.62 23.29 -8.26
C GLU A 16 -26.87 24.76 -7.86
N PRO A 17 -27.31 25.03 -6.60
CA PRO A 17 -27.78 26.36 -6.22
C PRO A 17 -26.73 27.48 -6.30
N GLN A 18 -25.46 27.17 -6.12
CA GLN A 18 -24.38 28.17 -6.13
C GLN A 18 -23.74 28.34 -7.52
N LEU A 19 -23.72 27.27 -8.33
CA LEU A 19 -23.08 27.29 -9.66
C LEU A 19 -24.07 27.63 -10.76
N GLY A 20 -25.39 27.38 -10.58
CA GLY A 20 -26.41 27.57 -11.61
C GLY A 20 -26.27 26.59 -12.78
N VAL A 21 -25.51 25.52 -12.63
CA VAL A 21 -25.24 24.48 -13.64
C VAL A 21 -26.10 23.25 -13.33
N SER A 22 -26.57 22.55 -14.37
CA SER A 22 -27.35 21.32 -14.18
C SER A 22 -26.57 20.27 -13.43
N LEU A 23 -27.19 19.67 -12.39
CA LEU A 23 -26.61 18.55 -11.65
C LEU A 23 -26.37 17.32 -12.52
N THR A 24 -27.09 17.19 -13.63
CA THR A 24 -26.86 16.13 -14.64
C THR A 24 -25.61 16.40 -15.46
N GLU A 25 -25.36 17.64 -15.86
CA GLU A 25 -24.15 18.04 -16.58
C GLU A 25 -22.89 17.92 -15.70
N LEU A 26 -23.03 18.18 -14.40
CA LEU A 26 -21.97 17.99 -13.42
C LEU A 26 -21.73 16.51 -13.04
N GLU A 27 -22.58 15.61 -13.55
CA GLU A 27 -22.63 14.22 -13.12
C GLU A 27 -22.78 14.05 -11.59
N TRP A 28 -23.48 14.96 -10.92
CA TRP A 28 -23.64 15.02 -9.48
C TRP A 28 -24.83 14.26 -8.93
N PHE A 29 -25.49 13.44 -9.76
CA PHE A 29 -26.38 12.37 -9.32
C PHE A 29 -25.58 11.06 -9.22
N ARG A 30 -25.47 10.53 -8.00
CA ARG A 30 -24.69 9.33 -7.68
C ARG A 30 -25.59 8.23 -7.10
N ASP A 31 -25.08 6.99 -7.10
CA ASP A 31 -25.70 5.83 -6.43
C ASP A 31 -27.16 5.60 -6.83
N ILE A 32 -27.52 5.87 -8.11
CA ILE A 32 -28.89 5.74 -8.58
C ILE A 32 -29.28 4.27 -8.64
N MET A 33 -30.25 3.89 -7.81
CA MET A 33 -30.85 2.56 -7.76
C MET A 33 -32.34 2.67 -8.05
N VAL A 34 -32.82 1.87 -9.04
CA VAL A 34 -34.24 1.81 -9.44
C VAL A 34 -34.75 0.39 -9.25
N LYS A 35 -35.80 0.21 -8.43
CA LYS A 35 -36.49 -1.06 -8.24
C LYS A 35 -38.00 -0.82 -8.29
N GLU A 36 -38.69 -1.42 -9.25
CA GLU A 36 -40.15 -1.30 -9.44
C GLU A 36 -40.69 0.12 -9.23
N ASN A 37 -41.14 0.46 -8.01
CA ASN A 37 -41.65 1.77 -7.61
C ASN A 37 -40.77 2.53 -6.64
N HIS A 38 -39.57 2.01 -6.35
CA HIS A 38 -38.59 2.59 -5.42
C HIS A 38 -37.41 3.15 -6.18
N VAL A 39 -37.05 4.40 -5.90
CA VAL A 39 -35.83 5.05 -6.40
C VAL A 39 -35.01 5.57 -5.24
N ALA A 40 -33.76 5.18 -5.16
CA ALA A 40 -32.79 5.77 -4.26
C ALA A 40 -31.67 6.46 -5.05
N LEU A 41 -31.28 7.66 -4.65
CA LEU A 41 -30.19 8.39 -5.29
C LEU A 41 -29.48 9.34 -4.31
N THR A 42 -28.24 9.67 -4.64
CA THR A 42 -27.45 10.68 -3.92
C THR A 42 -27.30 11.91 -4.80
N ILE A 43 -27.63 13.10 -4.27
CA ILE A 43 -27.36 14.41 -4.89
C ILE A 43 -26.10 14.97 -4.22
N VAL A 44 -25.15 15.41 -5.05
CA VAL A 44 -23.96 16.14 -4.60
C VAL A 44 -24.20 17.64 -4.74
N THR A 45 -23.81 18.43 -3.75
CA THR A 45 -23.90 19.90 -3.75
C THR A 45 -22.55 20.50 -3.38
N LEU A 46 -22.25 21.70 -3.81
CA LEU A 46 -20.95 22.35 -3.50
C LEU A 46 -20.73 22.48 -1.99
N GLU A 47 -21.76 22.89 -1.27
CA GLU A 47 -21.80 22.96 0.19
C GLU A 47 -23.07 22.28 0.72
N ASN A 48 -23.01 21.69 1.90
CA ASN A 48 -24.16 21.07 2.54
C ASN A 48 -24.95 22.08 3.39
N ARG A 49 -25.59 23.06 2.75
CA ARG A 49 -26.45 24.04 3.40
C ARG A 49 -27.82 23.42 3.65
N PRO A 50 -28.38 23.48 4.85
CA PRO A 50 -29.67 22.86 5.17
C PRO A 50 -30.82 23.34 4.27
N GLU A 51 -30.82 24.60 3.89
CA GLU A 51 -31.85 25.20 3.01
C GLU A 51 -31.79 24.63 1.59
N ASP A 52 -30.59 24.58 0.99
CA ASP A 52 -30.37 24.05 -0.35
C ASP A 52 -30.63 22.54 -0.42
N THR A 53 -30.20 21.83 0.62
CA THR A 53 -30.39 20.39 0.76
C THR A 53 -31.88 20.00 0.77
N THR A 54 -32.67 20.73 1.53
CA THR A 54 -34.12 20.51 1.62
C THR A 54 -34.81 20.85 0.31
N ALA A 55 -34.49 22.01 -0.29
CA ALA A 55 -35.07 22.46 -1.55
C ALA A 55 -34.79 21.49 -2.70
N LEU A 56 -33.55 21.03 -2.85
CA LEU A 56 -33.17 20.07 -3.89
C LEU A 56 -33.82 18.69 -3.70
N SER A 57 -33.87 18.21 -2.44
CA SER A 57 -34.50 16.94 -2.13
C SER A 57 -36.01 16.97 -2.43
N ASP A 58 -36.71 18.05 -2.09
CA ASP A 58 -38.14 18.21 -2.35
C ASP A 58 -38.41 18.41 -3.86
N ALA A 59 -37.60 19.18 -4.57
CA ALA A 59 -37.73 19.35 -5.99
C ALA A 59 -37.51 18.02 -6.76
N ALA A 60 -36.49 17.26 -6.42
CA ALA A 60 -36.23 15.96 -7.03
C ALA A 60 -37.37 14.97 -6.73
N ARG A 61 -37.87 14.94 -5.49
CA ARG A 61 -39.01 14.10 -5.10
C ARG A 61 -40.29 14.46 -5.86
N ASN A 62 -40.57 15.74 -6.03
CA ASN A 62 -41.71 16.22 -6.79
C ASN A 62 -41.64 15.81 -8.26
N LEU A 63 -40.49 15.98 -8.92
CA LEU A 63 -40.29 15.58 -10.30
C LEU A 63 -40.51 14.08 -10.51
N LEU A 64 -39.93 13.25 -9.63
CA LEU A 64 -40.05 11.80 -9.72
C LEU A 64 -41.48 11.31 -9.40
N SER A 65 -42.17 11.96 -8.46
CA SER A 65 -43.56 11.60 -8.08
C SER A 65 -44.57 11.90 -9.19
N GLN A 66 -44.38 12.97 -9.97
CA GLN A 66 -45.21 13.28 -11.13
C GLN A 66 -45.17 12.19 -12.22
N HIS A 67 -44.09 11.38 -12.23
CA HIS A 67 -43.93 10.26 -13.14
C HIS A 67 -44.24 8.89 -12.49
N GLY A 68 -44.96 8.89 -11.41
CA GLY A 68 -45.53 7.68 -10.78
C GLY A 68 -44.60 6.99 -9.76
N LEU A 69 -43.43 7.55 -9.47
CA LEU A 69 -42.52 7.03 -8.44
C LEU A 69 -42.87 7.62 -7.08
N LYS A 70 -43.49 6.83 -6.22
CA LYS A 70 -43.99 7.27 -4.90
C LYS A 70 -43.03 7.02 -3.76
N ASP A 71 -42.14 6.05 -3.91
CA ASP A 71 -41.15 5.69 -2.89
C ASP A 71 -39.76 6.16 -3.33
N VAL A 72 -39.42 7.40 -2.95
CA VAL A 72 -38.17 8.07 -3.40
C VAL A 72 -37.30 8.40 -2.19
N HIS A 73 -36.15 7.78 -2.11
CA HIS A 73 -35.14 8.03 -1.09
C HIS A 73 -34.01 8.89 -1.68
N ILE A 74 -33.83 10.09 -1.14
CA ILE A 74 -32.82 11.04 -1.60
C ILE A 74 -31.86 11.35 -0.45
N ARG A 75 -30.58 11.14 -0.69
CA ARG A 75 -29.49 11.59 0.18
C ARG A 75 -28.80 12.78 -0.47
N VAL A 76 -28.55 13.84 0.29
CA VAL A 76 -27.75 14.98 -0.19
C VAL A 76 -26.43 15.00 0.58
N ARG A 77 -25.32 15.24 -0.09
CA ARG A 77 -24.00 15.38 0.52
C ARG A 77 -23.20 16.51 -0.11
N ALA A 78 -22.26 17.07 0.64
CA ALA A 78 -21.31 18.02 0.08
C ALA A 78 -20.36 17.36 -0.95
N ALA A 79 -19.90 18.15 -1.92
CA ALA A 79 -18.90 17.77 -2.88
C ALA A 79 -17.57 17.48 -2.20
N SER A 80 -16.98 16.32 -2.53
CA SER A 80 -15.60 15.98 -2.18
C SER A 80 -14.61 16.83 -3.00
N GLU A 81 -13.33 16.80 -2.64
CA GLU A 81 -12.28 17.45 -3.44
C GLU A 81 -12.29 16.97 -4.89
N HIS A 82 -12.50 15.68 -5.10
CA HIS A 82 -12.60 15.10 -6.43
C HIS A 82 -13.84 15.60 -7.22
N ASP A 83 -14.99 15.77 -6.56
CA ASP A 83 -16.18 16.35 -7.19
C ASP A 83 -15.94 17.82 -7.58
N ARG A 84 -15.08 18.55 -6.85
CA ARG A 84 -14.69 19.95 -7.10
C ARG A 84 -13.64 20.08 -8.20
N GLU A 85 -12.69 19.15 -8.28
CA GLU A 85 -11.67 19.09 -9.33
C GLU A 85 -12.32 18.90 -10.72
N SER A 86 -13.39 18.11 -10.80
CA SER A 86 -14.15 17.94 -12.04
C SER A 86 -14.83 19.22 -12.54
N LEU A 87 -15.08 20.22 -11.67
CA LEU A 87 -15.59 21.54 -12.08
C LEU A 87 -14.55 22.38 -12.82
N ASN A 88 -13.27 22.24 -12.50
CA ASN A 88 -12.17 23.00 -13.11
C ASN A 88 -11.75 22.45 -14.48
N MET A 89 -12.23 21.29 -14.88
CA MET A 89 -11.93 20.67 -16.19
C MET A 89 -12.85 21.15 -17.33
N GLY A 90 -13.76 22.08 -17.07
CA GLY A 90 -14.73 22.62 -18.03
C GLY A 90 -14.31 23.84 -18.83
N GLN A 91 -13.02 24.23 -18.90
CA GLN A 91 -12.53 25.26 -19.80
C GLN A 91 -11.80 24.63 -21.00
N PRO A 92 -12.18 24.98 -22.25
CA PRO A 92 -11.52 24.43 -23.43
C PRO A 92 -10.26 25.22 -23.72
N ASP A 93 -9.12 24.72 -23.26
CA ASP A 93 -7.82 25.04 -23.85
C ASP A 93 -6.82 23.93 -23.54
N ASN A 94 -6.40 23.25 -24.61
CA ASN A 94 -5.36 22.23 -24.69
C ASN A 94 -5.69 20.87 -24.04
N GLU A 95 -6.32 19.99 -24.81
CA GLU A 95 -6.19 18.56 -24.62
C GLU A 95 -4.69 18.15 -24.77
N PRO A 96 -4.00 17.73 -23.70
CA PRO A 96 -2.80 16.96 -23.90
C PRO A 96 -3.20 15.58 -24.42
N ASP A 97 -2.47 15.12 -25.41
CA ASP A 97 -2.62 13.85 -26.08
C ASP A 97 -2.95 12.73 -25.06
N ARG A 98 -4.00 11.94 -25.30
CA ARG A 98 -4.47 10.87 -24.40
C ARG A 98 -3.40 9.83 -24.10
N ASP A 99 -2.39 9.73 -24.96
CA ASP A 99 -1.23 8.85 -24.77
C ASP A 99 -0.22 9.43 -23.76
N GLU A 100 -0.14 10.75 -23.54
CA GLU A 100 0.71 11.36 -22.50
C GLU A 100 0.10 11.25 -21.08
N VAL A 101 -1.22 11.17 -20.93
CA VAL A 101 -1.89 11.05 -19.61
C VAL A 101 -1.72 9.64 -19.01
N LEU A 102 -1.55 8.62 -19.86
CA LEU A 102 -1.26 7.26 -19.41
C LEU A 102 0.19 7.06 -18.94
N VAL A 103 1.11 7.99 -19.29
CA VAL A 103 2.53 7.93 -18.90
C VAL A 103 2.82 8.69 -17.61
N LYS A 104 1.94 9.62 -17.17
CA LYS A 104 2.05 10.29 -15.86
C LYS A 104 1.29 9.52 -14.79
N GLY A 105 1.76 8.31 -14.50
CA GLY A 105 1.29 7.52 -13.37
C GLY A 105 1.61 8.18 -12.01
N HIS A 106 1.35 7.48 -10.92
CA HIS A 106 1.58 7.91 -9.53
C HIS A 106 3.02 8.37 -9.22
N ALA A 107 3.98 8.18 -10.13
CA ALA A 107 5.34 8.70 -10.08
C ALA A 107 5.48 10.20 -10.42
N ALA A 108 4.44 10.84 -10.95
CA ALA A 108 4.51 12.25 -11.32
C ALA A 108 4.74 13.13 -10.07
N GLY A 109 5.88 13.87 -10.06
CA GLY A 109 6.28 14.74 -8.95
C GLY A 109 7.41 14.20 -8.07
N LEU A 110 7.86 12.95 -8.28
CA LEU A 110 9.06 12.40 -7.65
C LEU A 110 10.33 12.62 -8.49
N ASP A 111 10.15 13.00 -9.77
CA ASP A 111 11.26 13.31 -10.65
C ASP A 111 12.08 14.49 -10.09
N GLY A 112 13.32 14.21 -9.68
CA GLY A 112 14.24 15.21 -9.14
C GLY A 112 14.33 15.26 -7.61
N HIS A 113 13.65 14.37 -6.86
CA HIS A 113 13.90 14.26 -5.43
C HIS A 113 15.26 13.62 -5.17
N GLU A 114 16.09 14.25 -4.32
CA GLU A 114 17.48 13.86 -4.07
C GLU A 114 17.60 12.38 -3.65
N LEU A 115 16.71 11.91 -2.77
CA LEU A 115 16.70 10.54 -2.28
C LEU A 115 16.47 9.50 -3.39
N LEU A 116 15.67 9.84 -4.40
CA LEU A 116 15.31 8.95 -5.52
C LEU A 116 16.21 9.09 -6.73
N SER A 117 17.11 10.08 -6.69
CA SER A 117 18.12 10.25 -7.75
C SER A 117 19.04 9.01 -7.81
N PRO A 118 19.39 8.55 -9.02
CA PRO A 118 20.42 7.52 -9.18
C PRO A 118 21.76 7.88 -8.51
N ASP A 119 22.04 9.18 -8.37
CA ASP A 119 23.26 9.69 -7.74
C ASP A 119 23.18 9.71 -6.20
N SER A 120 22.03 9.43 -5.60
CA SER A 120 21.87 9.39 -4.13
C SER A 120 22.71 8.31 -3.46
N GLY A 121 23.06 7.26 -4.19
CA GLY A 121 23.74 6.09 -3.67
C GLY A 121 22.87 5.19 -2.80
N VAL A 122 21.60 5.54 -2.57
CA VAL A 122 20.65 4.74 -1.77
C VAL A 122 20.16 3.54 -2.57
N ARG A 123 20.21 2.38 -1.95
CA ARG A 123 19.79 1.09 -2.54
C ARG A 123 18.39 0.73 -2.05
N PHE A 124 17.46 0.58 -2.98
CA PHE A 124 16.06 0.24 -2.66
C PHE A 124 15.83 -1.26 -2.81
N ILE A 125 15.23 -1.86 -1.76
CA ILE A 125 14.91 -3.29 -1.73
C ILE A 125 13.42 -3.43 -1.43
N ALA A 126 12.65 -3.87 -2.41
CA ALA A 126 11.26 -4.23 -2.21
C ALA A 126 11.16 -5.68 -1.74
N VAL A 127 10.36 -5.94 -0.70
CA VAL A 127 10.09 -7.29 -0.21
C VAL A 127 8.65 -7.63 -0.52
N ALA A 128 8.47 -8.60 -1.39
CA ALA A 128 7.16 -9.01 -1.91
C ALA A 128 6.82 -10.46 -1.57
N SER A 129 5.55 -10.78 -1.64
CA SER A 129 5.04 -12.15 -1.49
C SER A 129 3.78 -12.37 -2.29
N GLY A 130 3.51 -13.61 -2.68
CA GLY A 130 2.30 -13.93 -3.45
C GLY A 130 1.02 -13.93 -2.62
N LYS A 131 1.08 -14.11 -1.31
CA LYS A 131 -0.07 -14.16 -0.38
C LYS A 131 0.33 -13.68 1.02
N GLY A 132 -0.68 -13.29 1.81
CA GLY A 132 -0.49 -12.97 3.22
C GLY A 132 -0.10 -14.19 4.08
N GLY A 133 0.51 -13.93 5.23
CA GLY A 133 0.85 -14.95 6.22
C GLY A 133 2.09 -15.80 5.92
N VAL A 134 2.89 -15.46 4.91
CA VAL A 134 4.17 -16.15 4.63
C VAL A 134 5.33 -15.60 5.45
N GLY A 135 5.11 -14.53 6.22
CA GLY A 135 6.13 -13.87 7.03
C GLY A 135 6.98 -12.87 6.26
N LYS A 136 6.43 -12.22 5.24
CA LYS A 136 7.06 -11.15 4.45
C LYS A 136 7.63 -10.07 5.38
N SER A 137 6.78 -9.47 6.21
CA SER A 137 7.17 -8.39 7.14
C SER A 137 8.19 -8.86 8.19
N THR A 138 8.11 -10.13 8.64
CA THR A 138 9.13 -10.73 9.50
C THR A 138 10.50 -10.77 8.80
N VAL A 139 10.53 -11.14 7.53
CA VAL A 139 11.76 -11.11 6.72
C VAL A 139 12.26 -9.69 6.57
N THR A 140 11.36 -8.74 6.27
CA THR A 140 11.71 -7.34 6.05
C THR A 140 12.34 -6.70 7.30
N VAL A 141 11.72 -6.83 8.47
CA VAL A 141 12.24 -6.21 9.72
C VAL A 141 13.57 -6.82 10.14
N ASN A 142 13.73 -8.14 9.99
CA ASN A 142 14.96 -8.81 10.38
C ASN A 142 16.12 -8.53 9.41
N LEU A 143 15.84 -8.42 8.11
CA LEU A 143 16.84 -8.02 7.13
C LEU A 143 17.29 -6.57 7.38
N ALA A 144 16.34 -5.65 7.65
CA ALA A 144 16.66 -4.27 7.98
C ALA A 144 17.55 -4.18 9.24
N ALA A 145 17.17 -4.90 10.30
CA ALA A 145 17.97 -4.97 11.52
C ALA A 145 19.36 -5.61 11.28
N ALA A 146 19.46 -6.64 10.42
CA ALA A 146 20.73 -7.27 10.08
C ALA A 146 21.66 -6.32 9.31
N LEU A 147 21.13 -5.54 8.35
CA LEU A 147 21.89 -4.51 7.64
C LEU A 147 22.38 -3.41 8.61
N ALA A 148 21.49 -2.94 9.51
CA ALA A 148 21.86 -1.95 10.53
C ALA A 148 22.97 -2.46 11.46
N ARG A 149 22.91 -3.73 11.92
CA ARG A 149 23.97 -4.37 12.71
C ARG A 149 25.32 -4.44 11.96
N GLN A 150 25.30 -4.47 10.63
CA GLN A 150 26.50 -4.41 9.80
C GLN A 150 26.99 -2.98 9.55
N GLY A 151 26.45 -2.00 10.27
CA GLY A 151 26.86 -0.59 10.20
C GLY A 151 26.26 0.18 9.04
N LYS A 152 25.23 -0.36 8.36
CA LYS A 152 24.53 0.36 7.31
C LYS A 152 23.48 1.30 7.88
N LYS A 153 23.27 2.44 7.24
CA LYS A 153 22.19 3.38 7.53
C LYS A 153 20.94 2.91 6.78
N VAL A 154 19.92 2.47 7.53
CA VAL A 154 18.76 1.75 6.97
C VAL A 154 17.46 2.49 7.25
N GLY A 155 16.69 2.72 6.19
CA GLY A 155 15.28 3.09 6.26
C GLY A 155 14.38 1.88 5.99
N LEU A 156 13.22 1.86 6.62
CA LEU A 156 12.18 0.85 6.40
C LEU A 156 10.83 1.53 6.22
N ILE A 157 10.19 1.25 5.10
CA ILE A 157 8.84 1.73 4.77
C ILE A 157 7.89 0.54 4.76
N ASP A 158 6.92 0.53 5.67
CA ASP A 158 5.80 -0.42 5.67
C ASP A 158 4.68 0.14 4.80
N ALA A 159 4.57 -0.42 3.60
CA ALA A 159 3.56 -0.08 2.60
C ALA A 159 2.37 -1.06 2.59
N ASP A 160 2.31 -2.04 3.51
CA ASP A 160 1.20 -2.99 3.63
C ASP A 160 0.04 -2.36 4.41
N ILE A 161 -0.86 -1.70 3.69
CA ILE A 161 -1.96 -0.91 4.24
C ILE A 161 -3.03 -1.77 4.90
N TYR A 162 -3.22 -2.99 4.42
CA TYR A 162 -4.24 -3.90 4.94
C TYR A 162 -3.74 -4.75 6.09
N GLY A 163 -2.42 -4.81 6.28
CA GLY A 163 -1.76 -5.65 7.26
C GLY A 163 -0.47 -5.02 7.80
N PHE A 164 -0.47 -3.69 7.98
CA PHE A 164 0.66 -3.01 8.60
C PHE A 164 0.99 -3.69 9.93
N SER A 165 2.22 -4.13 10.06
CA SER A 165 2.66 -4.93 11.19
C SER A 165 4.08 -4.62 11.64
N VAL A 166 4.80 -3.83 10.88
CA VAL A 166 6.20 -3.49 11.15
C VAL A 166 6.38 -2.82 12.53
N PRO A 167 5.57 -1.80 12.94
CA PRO A 167 5.72 -1.21 14.26
C PRO A 167 5.55 -2.23 15.38
N ASP A 168 4.49 -3.03 15.34
CA ASP A 168 4.23 -4.05 16.35
C ASP A 168 5.34 -5.11 16.38
N MET A 169 5.80 -5.57 15.21
CA MET A 169 6.88 -6.55 15.09
C MET A 169 8.21 -6.06 15.67
N MET A 170 8.48 -4.76 15.55
CA MET A 170 9.70 -4.14 16.07
C MET A 170 9.54 -3.65 17.53
N GLY A 171 8.36 -3.77 18.13
CA GLY A 171 8.09 -3.26 19.47
C GLY A 171 8.17 -1.73 19.52
N ILE A 172 7.67 -1.05 18.50
CA ILE A 172 7.61 0.41 18.43
C ILE A 172 6.27 0.85 19.02
N GLU A 173 6.32 1.60 20.10
CA GLU A 173 5.16 2.22 20.74
C GLU A 173 5.07 3.73 20.46
N GLU A 174 6.14 4.31 19.95
CA GLU A 174 6.26 5.72 19.63
C GLU A 174 5.68 6.03 18.24
N TYR A 175 5.30 7.30 18.04
CA TYR A 175 4.80 7.79 16.76
C TYR A 175 5.77 8.78 16.14
N PRO A 176 5.82 8.89 14.80
CA PRO A 176 6.58 9.94 14.11
C PRO A 176 6.14 11.33 14.59
N VAL A 177 7.09 12.21 14.78
CA VAL A 177 6.86 13.60 15.19
C VAL A 177 7.08 14.53 14.01
N VAL A 178 6.25 15.57 13.89
CA VAL A 178 6.47 16.62 12.89
C VAL A 178 7.19 17.79 13.54
N GLU A 179 8.40 18.06 13.09
CA GLU A 179 9.23 19.19 13.54
C GLU A 179 9.53 20.10 12.33
N ASP A 180 9.25 21.38 12.46
CA ASP A 180 9.44 22.39 11.38
C ASP A 180 8.83 22.00 10.02
N GLY A 181 7.71 21.25 10.05
CA GLY A 181 7.01 20.80 8.84
C GLY A 181 7.59 19.53 8.20
N VAL A 182 8.58 18.91 8.82
CA VAL A 182 9.22 17.68 8.34
C VAL A 182 8.93 16.53 9.31
N ILE A 183 8.62 15.35 8.78
CA ILE A 183 8.31 14.16 9.57
C ILE A 183 9.63 13.52 10.03
N GLN A 184 9.78 13.36 11.34
CA GLN A 184 10.88 12.59 11.93
C GLN A 184 10.47 11.12 12.01
N PRO A 185 11.17 10.18 11.34
CA PRO A 185 10.87 8.75 11.41
C PRO A 185 11.19 8.22 12.81
N VAL A 186 10.49 7.17 13.22
CA VAL A 186 10.83 6.45 14.48
C VAL A 186 12.08 5.61 14.24
N GLU A 187 12.99 5.58 15.21
CA GLU A 187 14.20 4.77 15.12
C GLU A 187 14.13 3.57 16.09
N ARG A 188 14.32 2.37 15.55
CA ARG A 188 14.37 1.14 16.35
C ARG A 188 15.40 0.18 15.77
N PHE A 189 16.23 -0.44 16.61
CA PHE A 189 17.33 -1.34 16.18
C PHE A 189 18.31 -0.72 15.16
N GLY A 190 18.51 0.60 15.19
CA GLY A 190 19.32 1.33 14.21
C GLY A 190 18.67 1.47 12.84
N VAL A 191 17.36 1.22 12.76
CA VAL A 191 16.55 1.35 11.53
C VAL A 191 15.56 2.50 11.70
N LYS A 192 15.51 3.42 10.74
CA LYS A 192 14.50 4.47 10.65
C LYS A 192 13.24 3.90 10.02
N VAL A 193 12.11 4.02 10.70
CA VAL A 193 10.87 3.34 10.32
C VAL A 193 9.76 4.33 10.03
N MET A 194 9.10 4.15 8.89
CA MET A 194 7.81 4.75 8.57
C MET A 194 6.81 3.64 8.23
N SER A 195 5.62 3.71 8.77
CA SER A 195 4.54 2.76 8.51
C SER A 195 3.22 3.47 8.26
N MET A 196 2.43 2.91 7.36
CA MET A 196 1.03 3.32 7.18
C MET A 196 0.24 3.18 8.49
N GLY A 197 0.64 2.26 9.37
CA GLY A 197 0.03 2.05 10.68
C GLY A 197 0.09 3.27 11.60
N PHE A 198 1.10 4.13 11.47
CA PHE A 198 1.21 5.33 12.30
C PHE A 198 0.12 6.38 12.04
N PHE A 199 -0.56 6.31 10.90
CA PHE A 199 -1.60 7.25 10.51
C PHE A 199 -3.03 6.72 10.77
N ILE A 200 -3.15 5.48 11.27
CA ILE A 200 -4.41 4.86 11.61
C ILE A 200 -4.58 4.85 13.13
N ARG A 201 -5.48 5.68 13.63
CA ARG A 201 -5.82 5.69 15.06
C ARG A 201 -6.91 4.66 15.36
N GLU A 202 -6.74 3.90 16.45
CA GLU A 202 -7.79 3.05 17.06
C GLU A 202 -8.36 1.93 16.18
N ASN A 203 -7.55 1.27 15.33
CA ASN A 203 -7.98 0.12 14.54
C ASN A 203 -9.32 0.31 13.79
N ASN A 204 -9.65 1.57 13.47
CA ASN A 204 -10.85 1.91 12.73
C ASN A 204 -10.71 1.49 11.27
N PRO A 205 -11.75 0.90 10.66
CA PRO A 205 -11.70 0.55 9.25
C PRO A 205 -11.61 1.82 8.39
N VAL A 206 -10.43 2.08 7.84
CA VAL A 206 -10.20 3.17 6.90
C VAL A 206 -10.40 2.63 5.49
N ILE A 207 -11.30 3.26 4.73
CA ILE A 207 -11.49 2.92 3.33
C ILE A 207 -10.42 3.65 2.51
N TRP A 208 -9.33 2.95 2.26
CA TRP A 208 -8.25 3.44 1.40
C TRP A 208 -8.66 3.34 -0.08
N ARG A 209 -8.45 4.40 -0.82
CA ARG A 209 -8.58 4.40 -2.28
C ARG A 209 -7.18 4.47 -2.90
N GLY A 210 -6.94 3.76 -4.02
CA GLY A 210 -5.64 3.69 -4.68
C GLY A 210 -4.88 5.02 -4.78
N PRO A 211 -5.52 6.13 -5.25
CA PRO A 211 -4.83 7.42 -5.35
C PRO A 211 -4.33 8.01 -4.02
N MET A 212 -4.99 7.69 -2.89
CA MET A 212 -4.54 8.13 -1.57
C MET A 212 -3.26 7.41 -1.15
N LEU A 213 -3.15 6.14 -1.50
CA LEU A 213 -2.02 5.30 -1.16
C LEU A 213 -0.74 5.73 -1.87
N GLY A 214 -0.82 5.95 -3.17
CA GLY A 214 0.29 6.49 -3.95
C GLY A 214 0.73 7.88 -3.45
N ARG A 215 -0.20 8.71 -2.96
CA ARG A 215 0.13 10.01 -2.35
C ARG A 215 0.88 9.85 -1.03
N MET A 216 0.42 8.95 -0.14
CA MET A 216 1.10 8.72 1.15
C MET A 216 2.48 8.10 0.96
N LEU A 217 2.62 7.14 0.05
CA LEU A 217 3.95 6.60 -0.27
C LEU A 217 4.89 7.68 -0.78
N ARG A 218 4.42 8.60 -1.64
CA ARG A 218 5.21 9.76 -2.05
C ARG A 218 5.64 10.62 -0.88
N GLN A 219 4.73 10.92 0.05
CA GLN A 219 5.06 11.69 1.25
C GLN A 219 6.12 11.01 2.12
N PHE A 220 6.15 9.67 2.17
CA PHE A 220 7.23 8.96 2.86
C PHE A 220 8.60 9.19 2.22
N PHE A 221 8.67 9.49 0.92
CA PHE A 221 9.93 9.84 0.27
C PHE A 221 10.24 11.34 0.37
N THR A 222 9.22 12.22 0.32
CA THR A 222 9.41 13.67 0.19
C THR A 222 9.40 14.43 1.51
N ASP A 223 8.59 14.00 2.48
CA ASP A 223 8.27 14.77 3.69
C ASP A 223 8.96 14.22 4.95
N VAL A 224 9.66 13.07 4.82
CA VAL A 224 10.35 12.40 5.93
C VAL A 224 11.83 12.77 5.96
N GLN A 225 12.34 13.11 7.14
CA GLN A 225 13.75 13.42 7.39
C GLN A 225 14.58 12.13 7.50
N TRP A 226 14.83 11.49 6.38
CA TRP A 226 15.62 10.25 6.36
C TRP A 226 17.10 10.50 6.71
N GLY A 227 17.66 11.66 6.35
CA GLY A 227 19.09 11.93 6.44
C GLY A 227 19.88 11.02 5.49
N GLU A 228 21.14 10.74 5.82
CA GLU A 228 21.95 9.83 5.01
C GLU A 228 21.48 8.38 5.20
N LEU A 229 21.27 7.67 4.09
CA LEU A 229 20.92 6.25 4.04
C LEU A 229 21.78 5.48 3.05
N ASP A 230 22.07 4.21 3.37
CA ASP A 230 22.65 3.22 2.45
C ASP A 230 21.55 2.38 1.79
N TYR A 231 20.49 2.07 2.55
CA TYR A 231 19.38 1.21 2.12
C TYR A 231 18.04 1.75 2.54
N ILE A 232 17.04 1.56 1.69
CA ILE A 232 15.61 1.62 2.05
C ILE A 232 14.96 0.29 1.68
N LEU A 233 14.38 -0.37 2.70
CA LEU A 233 13.56 -1.55 2.50
C LEU A 233 12.08 -1.14 2.45
N LEU A 234 11.33 -1.78 1.53
CA LEU A 234 9.88 -1.58 1.41
C LEU A 234 9.17 -2.90 1.68
N ASP A 235 8.33 -2.92 2.71
CA ASP A 235 7.45 -4.05 3.00
C ASP A 235 6.17 -3.90 2.18
N LEU A 236 6.06 -4.59 1.03
CA LEU A 236 4.95 -4.45 0.10
C LEU A 236 3.69 -5.19 0.58
N PRO A 237 2.47 -4.79 0.20
CA PRO A 237 1.31 -5.63 0.41
C PRO A 237 1.43 -6.96 -0.34
N PRO A 238 0.76 -8.04 0.14
CA PRO A 238 0.82 -9.33 -0.51
C PRO A 238 0.12 -9.33 -1.87
N GLY A 239 0.64 -10.09 -2.83
CA GLY A 239 0.06 -10.25 -4.16
C GLY A 239 0.62 -9.26 -5.19
N THR A 240 -0.13 -9.07 -6.27
CA THR A 240 0.22 -8.23 -7.43
C THR A 240 -0.80 -7.10 -7.61
N GLY A 241 -1.19 -6.46 -6.50
CA GLY A 241 -2.18 -5.38 -6.51
C GLY A 241 -1.60 -4.02 -6.91
N ASP A 242 -2.48 -3.03 -7.01
CA ASP A 242 -2.15 -1.67 -7.47
C ASP A 242 -0.99 -1.03 -6.69
N VAL A 243 -0.92 -1.25 -5.38
CA VAL A 243 0.14 -0.67 -4.53
C VAL A 243 1.52 -1.19 -4.90
N ALA A 244 1.66 -2.50 -5.17
CA ALA A 244 2.93 -3.07 -5.60
C ALA A 244 3.34 -2.50 -6.96
N LEU A 245 2.39 -2.34 -7.89
CA LEU A 245 2.63 -1.72 -9.18
C LEU A 245 3.00 -0.23 -9.04
N ASP A 246 2.33 0.51 -8.15
CA ASP A 246 2.66 1.91 -7.86
C ASP A 246 4.09 2.05 -7.32
N VAL A 247 4.52 1.16 -6.41
CA VAL A 247 5.90 1.16 -5.90
C VAL A 247 6.89 0.87 -7.03
N HIS A 248 6.61 -0.10 -7.91
CA HIS A 248 7.47 -0.38 -9.06
C HIS A 248 7.61 0.84 -9.99
N GLN A 249 6.52 1.55 -10.25
CA GLN A 249 6.55 2.78 -11.06
C GLN A 249 7.31 3.93 -10.39
N MET A 250 7.19 4.06 -9.05
CA MET A 250 7.87 5.10 -8.30
C MET A 250 9.37 4.84 -8.11
N LEU A 251 9.77 3.58 -8.05
CA LEU A 251 11.14 3.14 -7.74
C LEU A 251 11.69 2.18 -8.79
N PRO A 252 11.84 2.60 -10.05
CA PRO A 252 12.30 1.72 -11.13
C PRO A 252 13.70 1.14 -10.88
N GLN A 253 14.50 1.75 -9.99
CA GLN A 253 15.83 1.27 -9.59
C GLN A 253 15.79 0.24 -8.45
N SER A 254 14.62 -0.05 -7.87
CA SER A 254 14.53 -1.01 -6.76
C SER A 254 14.80 -2.43 -7.23
N LYS A 255 15.47 -3.21 -6.36
CA LYS A 255 15.61 -4.65 -6.54
C LYS A 255 14.65 -5.37 -5.59
N GLU A 256 14.26 -6.60 -5.92
CA GLU A 256 13.17 -7.27 -5.21
C GLU A 256 13.58 -8.61 -4.60
N ILE A 257 13.06 -8.89 -3.40
CA ILE A 257 13.15 -10.17 -2.70
C ILE A 257 11.75 -10.79 -2.66
N ILE A 258 11.62 -12.04 -3.11
CA ILE A 258 10.36 -12.77 -3.05
C ILE A 258 10.36 -13.69 -1.82
N VAL A 259 9.37 -13.51 -0.93
CA VAL A 259 9.17 -14.34 0.26
C VAL A 259 8.08 -15.36 0.01
N THR A 260 8.37 -16.63 0.33
CA THR A 260 7.42 -17.75 0.25
C THR A 260 7.61 -18.71 1.43
N THR A 261 6.74 -19.71 1.53
CA THR A 261 6.91 -20.88 2.41
C THR A 261 7.17 -22.12 1.57
N PRO A 262 7.60 -23.25 2.15
CA PRO A 262 7.87 -24.50 1.40
C PRO A 262 6.67 -25.05 0.64
N HIS A 263 5.45 -24.68 1.03
CA HIS A 263 4.23 -25.20 0.47
C HIS A 263 4.08 -24.85 -1.02
N ALA A 264 3.79 -25.85 -1.86
CA ALA A 264 3.73 -25.69 -3.32
C ALA A 264 2.76 -24.58 -3.79
N THR A 265 1.58 -24.45 -3.13
CA THR A 265 0.63 -23.39 -3.49
C THR A 265 1.14 -22.00 -3.12
N ALA A 266 1.91 -21.86 -2.04
CA ALA A 266 2.52 -20.55 -1.68
C ALA A 266 3.55 -20.16 -2.73
N ALA A 267 4.44 -21.07 -3.12
CA ALA A 267 5.42 -20.85 -4.16
C ALA A 267 4.77 -20.53 -5.52
N PHE A 268 3.69 -21.26 -5.88
CA PHE A 268 2.95 -21.01 -7.13
C PHE A 268 2.35 -19.59 -7.19
N VAL A 269 1.79 -19.09 -6.09
CA VAL A 269 1.25 -17.74 -6.05
C VAL A 269 2.36 -16.70 -5.99
N ALA A 270 3.46 -16.97 -5.27
CA ALA A 270 4.62 -16.10 -5.21
C ALA A 270 5.33 -15.91 -6.56
N ALA A 271 5.24 -16.91 -7.46
CA ALA A 271 5.74 -16.78 -8.82
C ALA A 271 5.11 -15.62 -9.61
N ARG A 272 3.87 -15.24 -9.28
CA ARG A 272 3.20 -14.09 -9.91
C ARG A 272 3.83 -12.76 -9.49
N ALA A 273 4.19 -12.62 -8.21
CA ALA A 273 4.88 -11.42 -7.73
C ALA A 273 6.25 -11.30 -8.41
N GLY A 274 7.04 -12.38 -8.44
CA GLY A 274 8.33 -12.36 -9.16
C GLY A 274 8.20 -12.12 -10.67
N ALA A 275 7.16 -12.66 -11.31
CA ALA A 275 6.89 -12.38 -12.72
C ALA A 275 6.52 -10.91 -12.96
N MET A 276 5.78 -10.29 -12.04
CA MET A 276 5.45 -8.86 -12.11
C MET A 276 6.72 -8.01 -12.00
N ALA A 277 7.61 -8.29 -11.05
CA ALA A 277 8.89 -7.62 -10.93
C ALA A 277 9.70 -7.67 -12.24
N ILE A 278 9.81 -8.86 -12.84
CA ILE A 278 10.51 -9.04 -14.11
C ILE A 278 9.82 -8.26 -15.25
N GLN A 279 8.49 -8.24 -15.31
CA GLN A 279 7.73 -7.50 -16.33
C GLN A 279 7.87 -5.98 -16.20
N THR A 280 8.16 -5.49 -15.00
CA THR A 280 8.41 -4.09 -14.71
C THR A 280 9.90 -3.74 -14.65
N ASP A 281 10.75 -4.60 -15.23
CA ASP A 281 12.21 -4.44 -15.33
C ASP A 281 12.95 -4.34 -13.97
N HIS A 282 12.40 -4.94 -12.91
CA HIS A 282 13.06 -5.02 -11.61
C HIS A 282 13.91 -6.28 -11.49
N GLU A 283 15.12 -6.10 -10.99
CA GLU A 283 16.05 -7.20 -10.71
C GLU A 283 15.61 -7.97 -9.46
N LEU A 284 15.54 -9.31 -9.56
CA LEU A 284 15.31 -10.18 -8.42
C LEU A 284 16.61 -10.47 -7.68
N LEU A 285 16.77 -9.98 -6.46
CA LEU A 285 17.87 -10.36 -5.56
C LEU A 285 17.84 -11.83 -5.20
N GLY A 286 16.63 -12.39 -5.07
CA GLY A 286 16.43 -13.81 -4.83
C GLY A 286 15.14 -14.13 -4.08
N VAL A 287 15.04 -15.39 -3.67
CA VAL A 287 13.92 -15.94 -2.93
C VAL A 287 14.33 -16.25 -1.49
N VAL A 288 13.49 -15.89 -0.52
CA VAL A 288 13.60 -16.34 0.86
C VAL A 288 12.47 -17.35 1.14
N GLU A 289 12.82 -18.59 1.48
CA GLU A 289 11.87 -19.61 1.94
C GLU A 289 11.76 -19.51 3.46
N ASN A 290 10.73 -18.82 3.94
CA ASN A 290 10.44 -18.69 5.35
C ASN A 290 9.64 -19.88 5.88
N MET A 291 9.73 -20.16 7.19
CA MET A 291 9.10 -21.32 7.83
C MET A 291 9.52 -22.66 7.16
N ALA A 292 10.79 -22.73 6.75
CA ALA A 292 11.30 -23.83 5.95
C ALA A 292 11.26 -25.18 6.65
N TYR A 293 11.51 -25.18 7.94
CA TYR A 293 11.47 -26.35 8.84
C TYR A 293 11.36 -25.88 10.30
N TYR A 294 10.88 -26.74 11.16
CA TYR A 294 11.05 -26.64 12.60
C TYR A 294 12.25 -27.49 13.01
N GLU A 295 13.09 -26.96 13.89
CA GLU A 295 14.21 -27.69 14.45
C GLU A 295 13.97 -27.93 15.94
N CYS A 296 14.00 -29.21 16.33
CA CYS A 296 13.83 -29.59 17.72
C CYS A 296 14.97 -29.07 18.58
N GLY A 297 14.65 -28.27 19.62
CA GLY A 297 15.65 -27.70 20.54
C GLY A 297 16.42 -28.74 21.37
N SER A 298 15.90 -30.00 21.49
CA SER A 298 16.52 -31.04 22.26
C SER A 298 17.45 -31.95 21.45
N CYS A 299 17.07 -32.31 20.21
CA CYS A 299 17.84 -33.28 19.41
C CYS A 299 18.36 -32.71 18.09
N GLY A 300 17.94 -31.50 17.69
CA GLY A 300 18.35 -30.86 16.43
C GLY A 300 17.69 -31.45 15.19
N GLU A 301 16.75 -32.42 15.33
CA GLU A 301 16.04 -32.99 14.18
C GLU A 301 15.16 -31.94 13.52
N LYS A 302 15.17 -31.96 12.18
CA LYS A 302 14.39 -31.03 11.37
C LYS A 302 13.07 -31.67 10.93
N ASP A 303 11.97 -31.04 11.32
CA ASP A 303 10.63 -31.39 10.86
C ASP A 303 10.16 -30.35 9.81
N TYR A 304 9.68 -30.86 8.67
CA TYR A 304 9.26 -30.04 7.53
C TYR A 304 7.73 -29.91 7.50
N VAL A 305 7.20 -29.23 8.49
CA VAL A 305 5.76 -29.06 8.76
C VAL A 305 4.98 -28.58 7.53
N PHE A 306 5.56 -27.69 6.73
CA PHE A 306 4.94 -27.11 5.53
C PHE A 306 5.43 -27.74 4.22
N GLY A 307 6.10 -28.88 4.25
CA GLY A 307 6.69 -29.52 3.08
C GLY A 307 8.11 -29.05 2.79
N ARG A 308 8.60 -29.31 1.58
CA ARG A 308 10.01 -29.04 1.20
C ARG A 308 10.14 -28.46 -0.20
N GLY A 309 11.08 -27.54 -0.35
CA GLY A 309 11.62 -27.13 -1.65
C GLY A 309 10.72 -26.23 -2.49
N GLY A 310 9.69 -25.63 -1.90
CA GLY A 310 8.86 -24.64 -2.61
C GLY A 310 9.66 -23.41 -3.04
N GLY A 311 10.50 -22.89 -2.13
CA GLY A 311 11.34 -21.73 -2.43
C GLY A 311 12.43 -22.02 -3.45
N GLY A 312 13.06 -23.21 -3.40
CA GLY A 312 14.05 -23.62 -4.42
C GLY A 312 13.45 -23.70 -5.82
N ARG A 313 12.29 -24.36 -5.97
CA ARG A 313 11.56 -24.43 -7.25
C ARG A 313 11.12 -23.06 -7.74
N LEU A 314 10.71 -22.18 -6.83
CA LEU A 314 10.36 -20.81 -7.16
C LEU A 314 11.59 -20.06 -7.70
N ALA A 315 12.73 -20.14 -7.02
CA ALA A 315 13.97 -19.52 -7.44
C ALA A 315 14.41 -19.99 -8.84
N GLU A 316 14.33 -21.30 -9.09
CA GLU A 316 14.60 -21.88 -10.43
C GLU A 316 13.65 -21.30 -11.50
N SER A 317 12.35 -21.25 -11.21
CA SER A 317 11.33 -20.74 -12.15
C SER A 317 11.48 -19.25 -12.48
N LEU A 318 12.02 -18.48 -11.54
CA LEU A 318 12.27 -17.06 -11.69
C LEU A 318 13.73 -16.74 -12.14
N HIS A 319 14.54 -17.77 -12.42
CA HIS A 319 15.94 -17.63 -12.81
C HIS A 319 16.77 -16.81 -11.82
N THR A 320 16.50 -16.99 -10.52
CA THR A 320 17.22 -16.30 -9.44
C THR A 320 17.73 -17.29 -8.38
N SER A 321 18.37 -16.79 -7.33
CA SER A 321 18.93 -17.64 -6.26
C SER A 321 17.98 -17.79 -5.07
N LEU A 322 18.01 -18.95 -4.40
CA LEU A 322 17.46 -19.12 -3.06
C LEU A 322 18.44 -18.49 -2.07
N LEU A 323 18.08 -17.34 -1.48
CA LEU A 323 18.93 -16.60 -0.54
C LEU A 323 19.05 -17.32 0.81
N ALA A 324 17.93 -17.81 1.32
CA ALA A 324 17.90 -18.50 2.62
C ALA A 324 16.69 -19.40 2.77
N GLN A 325 16.82 -20.36 3.68
CA GLN A 325 15.75 -21.12 4.28
C GLN A 325 15.70 -20.78 5.78
N ILE A 326 14.68 -20.01 6.17
CA ILE A 326 14.51 -19.55 7.55
C ILE A 326 13.68 -20.59 8.30
N PRO A 327 14.18 -21.14 9.42
CA PRO A 327 13.40 -22.07 10.23
C PRO A 327 12.23 -21.37 10.93
N LEU A 328 11.21 -22.16 11.26
CA LEU A 328 10.11 -21.74 12.11
C LEU A 328 10.62 -21.60 13.54
N GLY A 329 10.45 -20.44 14.13
CA GLY A 329 10.88 -20.18 15.52
C GLY A 329 10.33 -18.85 16.00
N THR A 330 10.51 -18.59 17.28
CA THR A 330 10.23 -17.31 17.92
C THR A 330 11.53 -16.67 18.38
N PRO A 331 11.65 -15.34 18.39
CA PRO A 331 12.79 -14.68 19.02
C PRO A 331 12.91 -15.04 20.51
N ASP A 332 14.14 -15.21 20.98
CA ASP A 332 14.44 -15.39 22.41
C ASP A 332 14.53 -14.01 23.07
N ASN A 333 13.38 -13.39 23.26
CA ASN A 333 13.23 -12.07 23.85
C ASN A 333 12.24 -12.12 25.01
N HIS A 334 12.49 -11.33 26.05
CA HIS A 334 11.59 -11.21 27.18
C HIS A 334 10.98 -9.81 27.26
N PRO A 335 9.65 -9.66 27.51
CA PRO A 335 8.99 -8.35 27.54
C PRO A 335 9.58 -7.31 28.48
N SER A 336 10.36 -7.74 29.49
CA SER A 336 11.06 -6.83 30.41
C SER A 336 12.40 -6.33 29.87
N GLU A 337 12.87 -6.81 28.74
CA GLU A 337 14.12 -6.34 28.13
C GLU A 337 13.88 -4.97 27.46
N PRO A 338 14.80 -4.00 27.60
CA PRO A 338 14.64 -2.66 27.00
C PRO A 338 14.55 -2.68 25.48
N ASP A 339 15.14 -3.70 24.85
CA ASP A 339 15.17 -3.95 23.43
C ASP A 339 14.19 -5.05 23.00
N PHE A 340 13.15 -5.28 23.79
CA PHE A 340 12.13 -6.27 23.47
C PHE A 340 11.49 -5.98 22.11
N SER A 341 11.35 -7.03 21.33
CA SER A 341 10.61 -7.04 20.07
C SER A 341 9.97 -8.41 19.85
N PRO A 342 8.71 -8.49 19.48
CA PRO A 342 8.05 -9.77 19.23
C PRO A 342 8.64 -10.56 18.06
N SER A 343 9.35 -9.91 17.12
CA SER A 343 9.71 -10.54 15.83
C SER A 343 11.15 -10.32 15.39
N VAL A 344 11.94 -9.47 16.04
CA VAL A 344 13.35 -9.25 15.68
C VAL A 344 14.24 -10.25 16.42
N TYR A 345 15.01 -11.03 15.67
CA TYR A 345 15.94 -12.01 16.22
C TYR A 345 17.26 -11.35 16.62
N LYS A 346 17.77 -11.70 17.81
CA LYS A 346 19.10 -11.29 18.26
C LYS A 346 20.19 -11.84 17.34
N ALA A 347 21.28 -11.10 17.16
CA ALA A 347 22.39 -11.49 16.27
C ALA A 347 22.98 -12.86 16.63
N GLU A 348 23.07 -13.16 17.93
CA GLU A 348 23.66 -14.40 18.47
C GLU A 348 22.74 -15.61 18.27
N SER A 349 21.46 -15.36 17.96
CA SER A 349 20.53 -16.44 17.67
C SER A 349 20.84 -17.07 16.31
N ARG A 350 20.53 -18.36 16.19
CA ARG A 350 20.71 -19.08 14.92
C ARG A 350 19.97 -18.42 13.76
N ILE A 351 18.74 -17.95 13.99
CA ILE A 351 17.94 -17.29 12.96
C ILE A 351 18.52 -15.90 12.64
N GLY A 352 18.97 -15.16 13.66
CA GLY A 352 19.66 -13.89 13.46
C GLY A 352 20.89 -14.01 12.59
N ALA A 353 21.73 -15.05 12.82
CA ALA A 353 22.88 -15.34 11.99
C ALA A 353 22.53 -15.61 10.52
N ILE A 354 21.39 -16.29 10.25
CA ILE A 354 20.90 -16.49 8.87
C ILE A 354 20.56 -15.13 8.22
N TYR A 355 19.89 -14.24 8.92
CA TYR A 355 19.60 -12.90 8.40
C TYR A 355 20.86 -12.08 8.14
N ASP A 356 21.87 -12.21 9.00
CA ASP A 356 23.18 -11.57 8.80
C ASP A 356 23.91 -12.11 7.56
N GLU A 357 23.76 -13.40 7.23
CA GLU A 357 24.27 -13.99 5.99
C GLU A 357 23.51 -13.50 4.76
N VAL A 358 22.18 -13.39 4.85
CA VAL A 358 21.34 -12.82 3.79
C VAL A 358 21.74 -11.37 3.51
N ALA A 359 21.93 -10.56 4.57
CA ALA A 359 22.36 -9.17 4.43
C ALA A 359 23.69 -9.04 3.70
N ARG A 360 24.71 -9.87 4.05
CA ARG A 360 26.00 -9.92 3.34
C ARG A 360 25.86 -10.35 1.88
N SER A 361 25.01 -11.35 1.63
CA SER A 361 24.75 -11.81 0.26
C SER A 361 24.13 -10.71 -0.60
N ILE A 362 23.19 -9.95 -0.03
CA ILE A 362 22.54 -8.82 -0.71
C ILE A 362 23.56 -7.71 -0.99
N GLU A 363 24.40 -7.35 -0.03
CA GLU A 363 25.43 -6.33 -0.21
C GLU A 363 26.33 -6.63 -1.41
N SER A 364 26.64 -7.90 -1.65
CA SER A 364 27.48 -8.33 -2.76
C SER A 364 26.79 -8.26 -4.14
N LYS A 365 25.46 -8.02 -4.17
CA LYS A 365 24.66 -7.95 -5.40
C LYS A 365 24.36 -6.51 -5.86
N PHE A 366 24.79 -5.51 -5.09
CA PHE A 366 24.75 -4.09 -5.40
C PHE A 366 26.15 -3.55 -5.70
#